data_ac7a70d47ff73ca45b2f932fb0f6a6b1
#
_entry.id   ac7a70d47ff73ca45b2f932fb0f6a6b1
#
_cell.length_a   1.000
_cell.length_b   1.000
_cell.length_c   1.000
_cell.angle_alpha   90.00
_cell.angle_beta   90.00
_cell.angle_gamma   90.00
#
_symmetry.space_group_name_H-M   'P 1'
#
loop_
_entity.id
_entity.type
_entity.pdbx_description
1 polymer ?
#
loop_
_entity_poly.entity_id
_entity_poly.type
_entity_poly.pdbx_seq_one_letter_code
_entity_poly.pdbx_strand_id
1 'polypeptide(L)'
;MGLSKRALFLLLLLLLNISFAAAQEPSCIYFFYGDGCQHCARVEPVINNLEIQSQFPVNIHRFEIYNDRSNLVLLNKYFDAYGVNDDERGIPAVFLKDKYYIGDTPIMTDLYDDLSKQASPECPSLESVDASGESGNTSPMEKLGALSILTVIGAALVDSINPCAIAVLLILMGALLASGDKKKALKAGIAFTVSIYISYFLFGLGLFSALQISGLAYWFYKVIGVLAILIGLFNIKDFFWYGGAGFVMEIPRAWRPKLKELLGAVTSPFGAFLIGFVVCLFELPCTGGPYIFILGLLAERSTMIASIPILLLYNLFFVLPLIIITIAIYLGFASVEKATAWKDNNLRILHLIAGLIMLILGVLVVLGVV
;
A
#
# COMPACT_ATOMS: atom_id res chain seq x y z
N MET A 1 39.54 73.21 -23.67
CA MET A 1 40.39 71.99 -23.62
C MET A 1 39.58 70.81 -24.26
N GLY A 2 39.89 70.59 -25.54
CA GLY A 2 39.18 69.55 -26.30
C GLY A 2 39.83 68.17 -26.09
N LEU A 3 39.05 67.15 -25.69
CA LEU A 3 39.54 65.82 -25.62
C LEU A 3 40.07 65.40 -26.99
N SER A 4 41.30 64.89 -27.03
CA SER A 4 41.93 64.39 -28.26
C SER A 4 41.06 63.26 -28.86
N LYS A 5 40.84 63.32 -30.21
CA LYS A 5 40.10 62.24 -30.91
C LYS A 5 40.59 60.83 -30.59
N ARG A 6 41.85 60.69 -30.20
CA ARG A 6 42.43 59.41 -29.72
C ARG A 6 41.91 58.97 -28.35
N ALA A 7 41.67 59.93 -27.41
CA ALA A 7 41.12 59.63 -26.09
C ALA A 7 39.64 59.25 -26.18
N LEU A 8 38.89 59.87 -27.10
CA LEU A 8 37.51 59.53 -27.38
C LEU A 8 37.41 58.10 -27.99
N PHE A 9 38.32 57.76 -28.90
CA PHE A 9 38.36 56.40 -29.52
C PHE A 9 38.76 55.32 -28.52
N LEU A 10 39.71 55.59 -27.61
CA LEU A 10 40.09 54.68 -26.53
C LEU A 10 38.94 54.52 -25.52
N LEU A 11 38.19 55.56 -25.21
CA LEU A 11 37.04 55.52 -24.34
C LEU A 11 35.92 54.70 -24.99
N LEU A 12 35.69 54.78 -26.29
CA LEU A 12 34.72 54.01 -27.06
C LEU A 12 35.14 52.53 -27.12
N LEU A 13 36.41 52.19 -27.27
CA LEU A 13 36.94 50.84 -27.22
C LEU A 13 36.83 50.23 -25.82
N LEU A 14 36.99 51.02 -24.76
CA LEU A 14 36.80 50.58 -23.38
C LEU A 14 35.32 50.28 -23.05
N LEU A 15 34.40 51.07 -23.62
CA LEU A 15 32.97 50.88 -23.48
C LEU A 15 32.45 49.70 -24.32
N LEU A 16 33.13 49.35 -25.42
CA LEU A 16 32.80 48.15 -26.23
C LEU A 16 33.25 46.84 -25.57
N ASN A 17 34.11 46.84 -24.56
CA ASN A 17 34.52 45.71 -23.76
C ASN A 17 33.67 45.51 -22.50
N ILE A 18 32.53 46.18 -22.34
CA ILE A 18 31.51 45.75 -21.40
C ILE A 18 30.95 44.42 -21.97
N SER A 19 31.66 43.36 -21.67
CA SER A 19 31.12 42.02 -21.85
C SER A 19 29.76 42.00 -21.15
N PHE A 20 28.71 41.88 -21.94
CA PHE A 20 27.42 41.51 -21.43
C PHE A 20 27.65 40.14 -20.76
N ALA A 21 27.89 40.15 -19.46
CA ALA A 21 27.76 38.95 -18.66
C ALA A 21 26.30 38.56 -18.86
N ALA A 22 26.04 37.65 -19.81
CA ALA A 22 24.73 37.05 -20.00
C ALA A 22 24.38 36.48 -18.65
N ALA A 23 23.40 37.08 -17.99
CA ALA A 23 22.86 36.55 -16.76
C ALA A 23 22.40 35.13 -17.11
N GLN A 24 23.08 34.13 -16.56
CA GLN A 24 22.77 32.72 -16.78
C GLN A 24 21.39 32.51 -16.20
N GLU A 25 20.43 32.17 -17.03
CA GLU A 25 19.07 31.88 -16.56
C GLU A 25 19.11 30.71 -15.57
N PRO A 26 18.32 30.76 -14.47
CA PRO A 26 18.34 29.72 -13.45
C PRO A 26 17.87 28.41 -14.02
N SER A 27 18.62 27.32 -13.75
CA SER A 27 18.17 25.97 -14.06
C SER A 27 16.94 25.64 -13.23
N CYS A 28 15.92 25.05 -13.84
CA CYS A 28 14.68 24.65 -13.16
C CYS A 28 14.67 23.16 -12.87
N ILE A 29 14.44 22.78 -11.61
CA ILE A 29 14.32 21.39 -11.19
C ILE A 29 13.06 21.16 -10.35
N TYR A 30 12.47 19.99 -10.50
CA TYR A 30 11.35 19.51 -9.69
C TYR A 30 11.86 18.43 -8.75
N PHE A 31 11.76 18.68 -7.46
CA PHE A 31 12.19 17.77 -6.40
C PHE A 31 10.99 17.19 -5.65
N PHE A 32 10.79 15.88 -5.76
CA PHE A 32 9.75 15.14 -5.06
C PHE A 32 10.34 14.40 -3.86
N TYR A 33 9.75 14.62 -2.70
CA TYR A 33 10.21 14.07 -1.43
C TYR A 33 9.03 13.71 -0.52
N GLY A 34 9.31 13.00 0.57
CA GLY A 34 8.33 12.68 1.61
C GLY A 34 8.85 13.05 2.99
N ASP A 35 8.01 13.65 3.80
CA ASP A 35 8.34 13.96 5.18
C ASP A 35 8.61 12.69 5.99
N GLY A 36 9.79 12.62 6.64
CA GLY A 36 10.21 11.43 7.39
C GLY A 36 10.87 10.33 6.55
N CYS A 37 10.99 10.50 5.23
CA CYS A 37 11.72 9.60 4.35
C CYS A 37 13.25 9.69 4.65
N GLN A 38 13.88 8.58 5.02
CA GLN A 38 15.30 8.55 5.38
C GLN A 38 16.24 8.85 4.20
N HIS A 39 15.89 8.39 3.00
CA HIS A 39 16.64 8.67 1.77
C HIS A 39 16.53 10.16 1.40
N CYS A 40 15.34 10.75 1.55
CA CYS A 40 15.12 12.16 1.28
C CYS A 40 15.90 13.05 2.25
N ALA A 41 15.97 12.69 3.53
CA ALA A 41 16.74 13.41 4.54
C ALA A 41 18.26 13.44 4.24
N ARG A 42 18.80 12.42 3.55
CA ARG A 42 20.21 12.39 3.12
C ARG A 42 20.47 13.34 1.95
N VAL A 43 19.50 13.53 1.08
CA VAL A 43 19.60 14.37 -0.12
C VAL A 43 19.31 15.86 0.21
N GLU A 44 18.52 16.12 1.23
CA GLU A 44 18.09 17.47 1.57
C GLU A 44 19.25 18.49 1.76
N PRO A 45 20.38 18.15 2.41
CA PRO A 45 21.53 19.06 2.48
C PRO A 45 22.11 19.42 1.11
N VAL A 46 22.12 18.48 0.15
CA VAL A 46 22.61 18.70 -1.22
C VAL A 46 21.67 19.65 -1.95
N ILE A 47 20.36 19.42 -1.86
CA ILE A 47 19.32 20.27 -2.47
C ILE A 47 19.37 21.69 -1.89
N ASN A 48 19.52 21.83 -0.58
CA ASN A 48 19.65 23.14 0.09
C ASN A 48 20.94 23.88 -0.34
N ASN A 49 22.05 23.14 -0.51
CA ASN A 49 23.30 23.74 -0.99
C ASN A 49 23.20 24.23 -2.44
N LEU A 50 22.49 23.49 -3.29
CA LEU A 50 22.22 23.93 -4.68
C LEU A 50 21.42 25.23 -4.71
N GLU A 51 20.45 25.40 -3.81
CA GLU A 51 19.63 26.60 -3.74
C GLU A 51 20.35 27.83 -3.20
N ILE A 52 21.27 27.66 -2.24
CA ILE A 52 21.89 28.74 -1.49
C ILE A 52 23.31 29.06 -1.98
N GLN A 53 24.11 28.05 -2.33
CA GLN A 53 25.56 28.19 -2.52
C GLN A 53 26.08 27.77 -3.90
N SER A 54 25.19 27.40 -4.84
CA SER A 54 25.63 27.04 -6.18
C SER A 54 26.22 28.25 -6.94
N GLN A 55 27.28 28.00 -7.71
CA GLN A 55 27.91 29.03 -8.58
C GLN A 55 26.99 29.43 -9.76
N PHE A 56 25.89 28.70 -9.94
CA PHE A 56 24.88 28.92 -10.97
C PHE A 56 23.49 28.98 -10.30
N PRO A 57 22.61 29.85 -10.77
CA PRO A 57 21.28 29.99 -10.19
C PRO A 57 20.43 28.73 -10.49
N VAL A 58 19.78 28.18 -9.45
CA VAL A 58 18.88 27.02 -9.57
C VAL A 58 17.54 27.39 -8.94
N ASN A 59 16.45 27.13 -9.67
CA ASN A 59 15.09 27.27 -9.17
C ASN A 59 14.54 25.88 -8.83
N ILE A 60 14.32 25.63 -7.54
CA ILE A 60 13.90 24.32 -7.03
C ILE A 60 12.43 24.37 -6.62
N HIS A 61 11.60 23.65 -7.37
CA HIS A 61 10.21 23.42 -6.99
C HIS A 61 10.12 22.12 -6.19
N ARG A 62 9.68 22.24 -4.92
CA ARG A 62 9.60 21.13 -3.96
C ARG A 62 8.19 20.60 -3.88
N PHE A 63 8.02 19.30 -4.02
CA PHE A 63 6.74 18.61 -3.99
C PHE A 63 6.78 17.53 -2.91
N GLU A 64 6.12 17.81 -1.78
CA GLU A 64 5.94 16.83 -0.72
C GLU A 64 4.81 15.88 -1.11
N ILE A 65 5.03 14.55 -1.06
CA ILE A 65 4.10 13.56 -1.60
C ILE A 65 3.34 12.74 -0.55
N TYR A 66 3.77 12.73 0.70
CA TYR A 66 3.12 11.96 1.75
C TYR A 66 1.88 12.67 2.30
N ASN A 67 1.97 14.00 2.44
CA ASN A 67 0.90 14.84 2.96
C ASN A 67 0.06 15.47 1.83
N ASP A 68 0.66 15.73 0.67
CA ASP A 68 -0.04 16.26 -0.51
C ASP A 68 -0.12 15.22 -1.62
N ARG A 69 -1.28 14.60 -1.73
CA ARG A 69 -1.55 13.57 -2.73
C ARG A 69 -1.56 14.10 -4.17
N SER A 70 -1.86 15.37 -4.40
CA SER A 70 -1.80 15.94 -5.74
C SER A 70 -0.38 15.86 -6.29
N ASN A 71 0.62 16.02 -5.43
CA ASN A 71 2.02 15.86 -5.76
C ASN A 71 2.42 14.42 -6.06
N LEU A 72 1.82 13.43 -5.37
CA LEU A 72 2.04 12.01 -5.71
C LEU A 72 1.47 11.67 -7.09
N VAL A 73 0.26 12.17 -7.40
CA VAL A 73 -0.32 12.00 -8.74
C VAL A 73 0.53 12.67 -9.81
N LEU A 74 1.07 13.85 -9.50
CA LEU A 74 1.98 14.57 -10.38
C LEU A 74 3.28 13.78 -10.58
N LEU A 75 3.89 13.26 -9.52
CA LEU A 75 5.10 12.42 -9.58
C LEU A 75 4.89 11.21 -10.50
N ASN A 76 3.78 10.51 -10.37
CA ASN A 76 3.48 9.36 -11.22
C ASN A 76 3.37 9.75 -12.71
N LYS A 77 2.79 10.92 -13.02
CA LYS A 77 2.77 11.44 -14.38
C LYS A 77 4.18 11.72 -14.92
N TYR A 78 5.08 12.23 -14.08
CA TYR A 78 6.48 12.42 -14.45
C TYR A 78 7.20 11.08 -14.67
N PHE A 79 6.98 10.08 -13.82
CA PHE A 79 7.52 8.73 -14.05
C PHE A 79 7.06 8.15 -15.40
N ASP A 80 5.77 8.26 -15.69
CA ASP A 80 5.20 7.79 -16.97
C ASP A 80 5.80 8.56 -18.15
N ALA A 81 5.87 9.89 -18.05
CA ALA A 81 6.35 10.76 -19.11
C ALA A 81 7.86 10.56 -19.41
N TYR A 82 8.67 10.30 -18.37
CA TYR A 82 10.12 10.06 -18.52
C TYR A 82 10.45 8.58 -18.77
N GLY A 83 9.45 7.71 -18.90
CA GLY A 83 9.65 6.29 -19.19
C GLY A 83 10.36 5.53 -18.06
N VAL A 84 10.16 5.95 -16.82
CA VAL A 84 10.78 5.31 -15.65
C VAL A 84 10.13 3.95 -15.41
N ASN A 85 10.94 2.90 -15.36
CA ASN A 85 10.47 1.55 -15.06
C ASN A 85 9.84 1.47 -13.67
N ASP A 86 8.83 0.63 -13.49
CA ASP A 86 8.07 0.53 -12.24
C ASP A 86 8.93 0.09 -11.05
N ASP A 87 9.98 -0.70 -11.29
CA ASP A 87 10.95 -1.18 -10.28
C ASP A 87 11.95 -0.09 -9.83
N GLU A 88 12.11 0.97 -10.61
CA GLU A 88 12.99 2.11 -10.30
C GLU A 88 12.24 3.26 -9.65
N ARG A 89 10.89 3.28 -9.68
CA ARG A 89 10.06 4.39 -9.16
C ARG A 89 10.19 4.50 -7.66
N GLY A 90 10.52 5.68 -7.18
CA GLY A 90 10.69 5.96 -5.75
C GLY A 90 11.02 7.41 -5.45
N ILE A 91 11.19 7.70 -4.18
CA ILE A 91 11.66 9.00 -3.69
C ILE A 91 12.92 8.83 -2.85
N PRO A 92 13.81 9.84 -2.82
CA PRO A 92 13.74 11.15 -3.48
C PRO A 92 13.83 11.05 -5.00
N ALA A 93 13.09 11.91 -5.72
CA ALA A 93 13.17 11.98 -7.17
C ALA A 93 13.36 13.44 -7.62
N VAL A 94 14.27 13.65 -8.56
CA VAL A 94 14.56 14.94 -9.16
C VAL A 94 14.36 14.84 -10.67
N PHE A 95 13.59 15.78 -11.22
CA PHE A 95 13.40 15.89 -12.67
C PHE A 95 13.96 17.20 -13.19
N LEU A 96 14.71 17.10 -14.28
CA LEU A 96 15.15 18.20 -15.14
C LEU A 96 14.38 18.11 -16.46
N LYS A 97 14.57 19.06 -17.36
CA LYS A 97 13.91 19.05 -18.67
C LYS A 97 14.06 17.70 -19.41
N ASP A 98 15.27 17.17 -19.46
CA ASP A 98 15.62 15.99 -20.30
C ASP A 98 16.20 14.82 -19.49
N LYS A 99 16.28 14.93 -18.17
CA LYS A 99 16.87 13.93 -17.28
C LYS A 99 16.10 13.77 -15.98
N TYR A 100 16.25 12.63 -15.36
CA TYR A 100 15.75 12.38 -14.00
C TYR A 100 16.77 11.64 -13.14
N TYR A 101 16.61 11.76 -11.83
CA TYR A 101 17.41 11.07 -10.82
C TYR A 101 16.48 10.52 -9.76
N ILE A 102 16.58 9.25 -9.45
CA ILE A 102 15.75 8.55 -8.45
C ILE A 102 16.67 7.89 -7.43
N GLY A 103 16.30 8.07 -6.16
CA GLY A 103 17.10 7.61 -5.03
C GLY A 103 18.18 8.62 -4.62
N ASP A 104 18.76 8.40 -3.45
CA ASP A 104 19.72 9.31 -2.85
C ASP A 104 21.08 9.30 -3.57
N THR A 105 21.58 8.15 -3.98
CA THR A 105 22.91 8.02 -4.57
C THR A 105 23.07 8.83 -5.87
N PRO A 106 22.23 8.70 -6.92
CA PRO A 106 22.36 9.49 -8.14
C PRO A 106 22.21 10.99 -7.91
N ILE A 107 21.32 11.39 -6.99
CA ILE A 107 21.12 12.81 -6.66
C ILE A 107 22.37 13.39 -5.98
N MET A 108 23.03 12.64 -5.11
CA MET A 108 24.24 13.10 -4.42
C MET A 108 25.50 13.10 -5.30
N THR A 109 25.58 12.18 -6.27
CA THR A 109 26.82 12.02 -7.10
C THR A 109 26.75 12.81 -8.39
N ASP A 110 25.62 12.80 -9.10
CA ASP A 110 25.58 13.19 -10.51
C ASP A 110 24.84 14.53 -10.76
N LEU A 111 23.85 14.87 -9.92
CA LEU A 111 23.00 16.05 -10.12
C LEU A 111 23.80 17.35 -10.19
N TYR A 112 24.75 17.56 -9.27
CA TYR A 112 25.56 18.77 -9.23
C TYR A 112 26.43 18.93 -10.49
N ASP A 113 27.06 17.86 -10.89
CA ASP A 113 27.94 17.83 -12.06
C ASP A 113 27.19 18.13 -13.35
N ASP A 114 26.00 17.56 -13.49
CA ASP A 114 25.16 17.77 -14.68
C ASP A 114 24.60 19.19 -14.74
N LEU A 115 24.13 19.73 -13.61
CA LEU A 115 23.69 21.13 -13.54
C LEU A 115 24.80 22.13 -13.82
N SER A 116 26.04 21.79 -13.43
CA SER A 116 27.22 22.67 -13.69
C SER A 116 27.63 22.67 -15.16
N LYS A 117 27.38 21.60 -15.89
CA LYS A 117 27.76 21.46 -17.31
C LYS A 117 26.69 21.94 -18.25
N GLN A 118 25.44 21.80 -17.88
CA GLN A 118 24.29 22.09 -18.74
C GLN A 118 23.17 22.75 -17.94
N ALA A 119 23.19 24.09 -17.89
CA ALA A 119 22.07 24.83 -17.33
C ALA A 119 20.82 24.64 -18.24
N SER A 120 19.70 24.24 -17.67
CA SER A 120 18.42 24.14 -18.36
C SER A 120 17.41 25.08 -17.68
N PRO A 121 17.17 26.28 -18.26
CA PRO A 121 16.23 27.24 -17.68
C PRO A 121 14.77 26.80 -17.78
N GLU A 122 14.48 25.88 -18.71
CA GLU A 122 13.13 25.37 -18.88
C GLU A 122 12.81 24.34 -17.80
N CYS A 123 11.69 24.56 -17.11
CA CYS A 123 11.17 23.59 -16.13
C CYS A 123 10.71 22.30 -16.80
N PRO A 124 10.81 21.14 -16.11
CA PRO A 124 10.25 19.91 -16.59
C PRO A 124 8.77 20.09 -16.91
N SER A 125 8.37 19.86 -18.17
CA SER A 125 6.98 19.97 -18.58
C SER A 125 6.47 18.62 -19.08
N LEU A 126 5.24 18.26 -18.74
CA LEU A 126 4.62 17.03 -19.22
C LEU A 126 4.34 17.09 -20.74
N GLU A 127 4.17 18.32 -21.30
CA GLU A 127 3.88 18.52 -22.73
C GLU A 127 5.09 18.25 -23.63
N SER A 128 6.31 18.43 -23.13
CA SER A 128 7.54 18.21 -23.91
C SER A 128 7.90 16.73 -24.08
N VAL A 129 7.32 15.85 -23.29
CA VAL A 129 7.63 14.41 -23.26
C VAL A 129 6.59 13.59 -24.04
N ASP A 130 5.37 14.08 -24.19
CA ASP A 130 4.29 13.43 -24.97
C ASP A 130 4.60 13.30 -26.48
N ALA A 131 5.64 13.95 -26.96
CA ALA A 131 6.05 13.91 -28.37
C ALA A 131 6.86 12.64 -28.76
N SER A 132 7.23 11.78 -27.82
CA SER A 132 8.06 10.59 -28.08
C SER A 132 7.55 9.27 -27.49
N GLY A 133 6.37 9.25 -26.84
CA GLY A 133 5.81 8.04 -26.25
C GLY A 133 4.35 7.82 -26.68
N GLU A 134 4.08 6.70 -27.32
CA GLU A 134 2.72 6.26 -27.62
C GLU A 134 1.85 6.30 -26.36
N SER A 135 0.78 7.08 -26.45
CA SER A 135 -0.30 7.13 -25.46
C SER A 135 -1.00 5.77 -25.44
N GLY A 136 -0.43 4.84 -24.70
CA GLY A 136 -1.08 3.59 -24.36
C GLY A 136 -2.17 3.88 -23.35
N ASN A 137 -3.42 3.76 -23.74
CA ASN A 137 -4.60 3.66 -22.87
C ASN A 137 -4.50 2.33 -22.09
N THR A 138 -3.48 2.19 -21.25
CA THR A 138 -3.33 1.02 -20.39
C THR A 138 -4.33 1.12 -19.25
N SER A 139 -5.19 0.09 -19.14
CA SER A 139 -6.13 -0.02 -18.04
C SER A 139 -5.38 -0.01 -16.70
N PRO A 140 -6.00 0.48 -15.60
CA PRO A 140 -5.37 0.49 -14.26
C PRO A 140 -4.83 -0.89 -13.83
N MET A 141 -5.34 -1.96 -14.42
CA MET A 141 -4.99 -3.35 -14.15
C MET A 141 -3.72 -3.79 -14.90
N GLU A 142 -3.36 -3.14 -16.01
CA GLU A 142 -2.18 -3.42 -16.81
C GLU A 142 -0.93 -2.71 -16.28
N LYS A 143 -1.14 -1.58 -15.58
CA LYS A 143 -0.08 -0.86 -14.84
C LYS A 143 0.36 -1.58 -13.56
N LEU A 144 -0.50 -2.45 -12.98
CA LEU A 144 -0.06 -3.46 -12.01
C LEU A 144 0.38 -4.69 -12.82
N GLY A 145 1.67 -4.85 -13.04
CA GLY A 145 2.22 -6.00 -13.76
C GLY A 145 1.67 -7.34 -13.23
N ALA A 146 1.65 -8.37 -14.05
CA ALA A 146 1.10 -9.70 -13.74
C ALA A 146 1.63 -10.26 -12.39
N LEU A 147 2.83 -9.87 -11.96
CA LEU A 147 3.41 -10.22 -10.67
C LEU A 147 2.66 -9.59 -9.50
N SER A 148 2.18 -8.36 -9.66
CA SER A 148 1.41 -7.66 -8.60
C SER A 148 0.02 -8.26 -8.41
N ILE A 149 -0.66 -8.67 -9.49
CA ILE A 149 -1.98 -9.35 -9.40
C ILE A 149 -1.82 -10.71 -8.74
N LEU A 150 -0.79 -11.47 -9.10
CA LEU A 150 -0.53 -12.77 -8.49
C LEU A 150 -0.21 -12.64 -6.99
N THR A 151 0.51 -11.60 -6.60
CA THR A 151 0.80 -11.29 -5.19
C THR A 151 -0.48 -10.96 -4.43
N VAL A 152 -1.38 -10.15 -5.01
CA VAL A 152 -2.68 -9.82 -4.41
C VAL A 152 -3.55 -11.07 -4.21
N ILE A 153 -3.63 -11.92 -5.23
CA ILE A 153 -4.40 -13.18 -5.14
C ILE A 153 -3.75 -14.12 -4.12
N GLY A 154 -2.44 -14.26 -4.14
CA GLY A 154 -1.69 -15.09 -3.19
C GLY A 154 -1.92 -14.65 -1.74
N ALA A 155 -1.80 -13.36 -1.47
CA ALA A 155 -2.07 -12.77 -0.16
C ALA A 155 -3.52 -12.99 0.28
N ALA A 156 -4.49 -12.78 -0.62
CA ALA A 156 -5.91 -13.02 -0.35
C ALA A 156 -6.22 -14.49 -0.04
N LEU A 157 -5.61 -15.44 -0.77
CA LEU A 157 -5.78 -16.86 -0.53
C LEU A 157 -5.18 -17.30 0.82
N VAL A 158 -4.03 -16.74 1.18
CA VAL A 158 -3.42 -16.97 2.49
C VAL A 158 -4.31 -16.44 3.61
N ASP A 159 -4.81 -15.23 3.47
CA ASP A 159 -5.72 -14.59 4.42
C ASP A 159 -7.07 -15.32 4.52
N SER A 160 -7.52 -15.96 3.44
CA SER A 160 -8.78 -16.68 3.36
C SER A 160 -8.83 -17.94 4.24
N ILE A 161 -7.67 -18.49 4.64
CA ILE A 161 -7.57 -19.68 5.50
C ILE A 161 -7.68 -19.27 6.98
N ASN A 162 -8.65 -18.42 7.26
CA ASN A 162 -8.90 -17.93 8.61
C ASN A 162 -9.73 -18.92 9.43
N PRO A 163 -9.17 -19.49 10.50
CA PRO A 163 -9.90 -20.44 11.34
C PRO A 163 -11.07 -19.80 12.09
N CYS A 164 -11.03 -18.48 12.35
CA CYS A 164 -12.07 -17.79 13.12
C CYS A 164 -13.37 -17.62 12.32
N ALA A 165 -13.30 -17.10 11.08
CA ALA A 165 -14.46 -16.95 10.21
C ALA A 165 -15.09 -18.30 9.87
N ILE A 166 -14.26 -19.29 9.55
CA ILE A 166 -14.72 -20.67 9.28
C ILE A 166 -15.42 -21.25 10.51
N ALA A 167 -14.90 -21.07 11.72
CA ALA A 167 -15.53 -21.58 12.93
C ALA A 167 -16.92 -20.98 13.17
N VAL A 168 -17.07 -19.67 13.02
CA VAL A 168 -18.37 -19.00 13.19
C VAL A 168 -19.36 -19.42 12.12
N LEU A 169 -18.92 -19.50 10.86
CA LEU A 169 -19.75 -20.01 9.75
C LEU A 169 -20.27 -21.44 10.04
N LEU A 170 -19.38 -22.35 10.48
CA LEU A 170 -19.76 -23.74 10.79
C LEU A 170 -20.73 -23.84 11.96
N ILE A 171 -20.55 -23.04 13.02
CA ILE A 171 -21.48 -22.99 14.16
C ILE A 171 -22.85 -22.48 13.69
N LEU A 172 -22.88 -21.40 12.91
CA LEU A 172 -24.10 -20.80 12.37
C LEU A 172 -24.86 -21.80 11.48
N MET A 173 -24.16 -22.41 10.52
CA MET A 173 -24.76 -23.42 9.64
C MET A 173 -25.24 -24.65 10.40
N GLY A 174 -24.47 -25.13 11.38
CA GLY A 174 -24.83 -26.24 12.23
C GLY A 174 -26.12 -25.99 13.03
N ALA A 175 -26.24 -24.78 13.63
CA ALA A 175 -27.44 -24.42 14.37
C ALA A 175 -28.69 -24.36 13.47
N LEU A 176 -28.56 -23.82 12.25
CA LEU A 176 -29.67 -23.73 11.30
C LEU A 176 -30.03 -25.05 10.66
N LEU A 177 -29.05 -25.91 10.38
CA LEU A 177 -29.31 -27.25 9.86
C LEU A 177 -29.97 -28.18 10.91
N ALA A 178 -29.62 -28.01 12.19
CA ALA A 178 -30.28 -28.73 13.29
C ALA A 178 -31.77 -28.37 13.39
N SER A 179 -32.20 -27.19 12.90
CA SER A 179 -33.65 -26.87 12.80
C SER A 179 -34.35 -27.46 11.56
N GLY A 180 -33.63 -28.19 10.71
CA GLY A 180 -34.18 -28.91 9.55
C GLY A 180 -34.32 -28.05 8.27
N ASP A 181 -33.99 -26.75 8.30
CA ASP A 181 -34.20 -25.83 7.17
C ASP A 181 -32.89 -25.58 6.40
N LYS A 182 -32.57 -26.47 5.45
CA LYS A 182 -31.39 -26.37 4.59
C LYS A 182 -31.34 -25.07 3.77
N LYS A 183 -32.48 -24.55 3.27
CA LYS A 183 -32.55 -23.33 2.49
C LYS A 183 -32.21 -22.10 3.33
N LYS A 184 -32.66 -22.13 4.60
CA LYS A 184 -32.36 -21.07 5.55
C LYS A 184 -30.88 -21.06 5.93
N ALA A 185 -30.28 -22.21 6.13
CA ALA A 185 -28.86 -22.35 6.37
C ALA A 185 -28.02 -21.81 5.20
N LEU A 186 -28.38 -22.12 3.94
CA LEU A 186 -27.72 -21.55 2.74
C LEU A 186 -27.82 -20.03 2.71
N LYS A 187 -29.03 -19.48 2.87
CA LYS A 187 -29.25 -18.03 2.87
C LYS A 187 -28.46 -17.33 3.98
N ALA A 188 -28.39 -17.93 5.16
CA ALA A 188 -27.63 -17.38 6.27
C ALA A 188 -26.11 -17.45 6.03
N GLY A 189 -25.58 -18.54 5.49
CA GLY A 189 -24.18 -18.66 5.12
C GLY A 189 -23.76 -17.66 4.06
N ILE A 190 -24.61 -17.46 3.04
CA ILE A 190 -24.37 -16.41 2.02
C ILE A 190 -24.44 -15.03 2.64
N ALA A 191 -25.47 -14.72 3.46
CA ALA A 191 -25.61 -13.40 4.11
C ALA A 191 -24.42 -13.09 5.02
N PHE A 192 -23.93 -14.07 5.77
CA PHE A 192 -22.71 -13.96 6.57
C PHE A 192 -21.49 -13.63 5.72
N THR A 193 -21.29 -14.37 4.62
CA THR A 193 -20.15 -14.16 3.71
C THR A 193 -20.21 -12.80 3.02
N VAL A 194 -21.40 -12.37 2.57
CA VAL A 194 -21.61 -11.05 1.97
C VAL A 194 -21.32 -9.95 3.00
N SER A 195 -21.72 -10.15 4.25
CA SER A 195 -21.40 -9.19 5.33
C SER A 195 -19.90 -9.05 5.53
N ILE A 196 -19.15 -10.15 5.59
CA ILE A 196 -17.69 -10.12 5.69
C ILE A 196 -17.09 -9.39 4.49
N TYR A 197 -17.52 -9.73 3.26
CA TYR A 197 -17.03 -9.06 2.05
C TYR A 197 -17.22 -7.55 2.10
N ILE A 198 -18.42 -7.08 2.44
CA ILE A 198 -18.74 -5.65 2.53
C ILE A 198 -17.93 -4.97 3.65
N SER A 199 -17.87 -5.62 4.82
CA SER A 199 -17.17 -5.06 5.98
C SER A 199 -15.67 -4.89 5.72
N TYR A 200 -15.01 -5.89 5.15
CA TYR A 200 -13.60 -5.81 4.77
C TYR A 200 -13.36 -4.76 3.69
N PHE A 201 -14.22 -4.70 2.70
CA PHE A 201 -14.12 -3.68 1.65
C PHE A 201 -14.24 -2.26 2.21
N LEU A 202 -15.27 -2.00 3.04
CA LEU A 202 -15.46 -0.68 3.67
C LEU A 202 -14.32 -0.33 4.62
N PHE A 203 -13.87 -1.31 5.41
CA PHE A 203 -12.72 -1.13 6.28
C PHE A 203 -11.45 -0.83 5.49
N GLY A 204 -11.23 -1.55 4.40
CA GLY A 204 -10.10 -1.31 3.49
C GLY A 204 -10.11 0.09 2.90
N LEU A 205 -11.26 0.56 2.41
CA LEU A 205 -11.41 1.93 1.93
C LEU A 205 -11.20 2.97 3.03
N GLY A 206 -11.74 2.73 4.23
CA GLY A 206 -11.56 3.61 5.39
C GLY A 206 -10.10 3.69 5.82
N LEU A 207 -9.43 2.55 5.94
CA LEU A 207 -8.01 2.49 6.30
C LEU A 207 -7.11 3.08 5.23
N PHE A 208 -7.39 2.79 3.95
CA PHE A 208 -6.69 3.38 2.82
C PHE A 208 -6.80 4.91 2.84
N SER A 209 -8.01 5.45 3.07
CA SER A 209 -8.23 6.89 3.19
C SER A 209 -7.50 7.48 4.40
N ALA A 210 -7.51 6.79 5.55
CA ALA A 210 -6.81 7.23 6.75
C ALA A 210 -5.28 7.28 6.54
N LEU A 211 -4.71 6.28 5.85
CA LEU A 211 -3.29 6.24 5.52
C LEU A 211 -2.86 7.39 4.61
N GLN A 212 -3.78 7.88 3.79
CA GLN A 212 -3.51 8.98 2.86
C GLN A 212 -3.65 10.39 3.46
N ILE A 213 -4.49 10.54 4.48
CA ILE A 213 -4.77 11.85 5.12
C ILE A 213 -3.79 12.14 6.25
N SER A 214 -3.31 11.10 6.92
CA SER A 214 -2.46 11.26 8.10
C SER A 214 -1.00 11.06 7.71
N GLY A 215 -0.17 12.09 7.82
CA GLY A 215 1.30 11.97 7.80
C GLY A 215 1.87 11.03 8.87
N LEU A 216 1.01 10.29 9.55
CA LEU A 216 1.29 9.22 10.52
C LEU A 216 1.55 7.85 9.85
N ALA A 217 1.54 7.75 8.52
CA ALA A 217 1.69 6.47 7.80
C ALA A 217 2.92 5.68 8.30
N TYR A 218 4.08 6.33 8.44
CA TYR A 218 5.31 5.69 8.91
C TYR A 218 5.19 5.04 10.31
N TRP A 219 4.66 5.78 11.29
CA TRP A 219 4.46 5.25 12.65
C TRP A 219 3.39 4.17 12.69
N PHE A 220 2.34 4.34 11.90
CA PHE A 220 1.26 3.36 11.75
C PHE A 220 1.79 2.04 11.19
N TYR A 221 2.62 2.06 10.13
CA TYR A 221 3.25 0.86 9.58
C TYR A 221 4.16 0.17 10.58
N LYS A 222 4.98 0.92 11.33
CA LYS A 222 5.82 0.33 12.36
C LYS A 222 5.01 -0.33 13.47
N VAL A 223 3.97 0.33 13.95
CA VAL A 223 3.09 -0.24 14.98
C VAL A 223 2.42 -1.52 14.46
N ILE A 224 1.89 -1.50 13.25
CA ILE A 224 1.26 -2.67 12.64
C ILE A 224 2.27 -3.78 12.39
N GLY A 225 3.47 -3.46 11.89
CA GLY A 225 4.53 -4.44 11.72
C GLY A 225 4.91 -5.14 13.02
N VAL A 226 5.05 -4.37 14.11
CA VAL A 226 5.30 -4.94 15.45
C VAL A 226 4.12 -5.80 15.93
N LEU A 227 2.89 -5.35 15.73
CA LEU A 227 1.69 -6.13 16.07
C LEU A 227 1.63 -7.43 15.26
N ALA A 228 1.93 -7.38 13.96
CA ALA A 228 1.97 -8.56 13.10
C ALA A 228 3.04 -9.55 13.56
N ILE A 229 4.23 -9.09 13.96
CA ILE A 229 5.28 -9.94 14.56
C ILE A 229 4.77 -10.59 15.84
N LEU A 230 4.18 -9.84 16.76
CA LEU A 230 3.65 -10.37 18.02
C LEU A 230 2.56 -11.42 17.77
N ILE A 231 1.58 -11.12 16.91
CA ILE A 231 0.52 -12.05 16.54
C ILE A 231 1.10 -13.29 15.86
N GLY A 232 2.09 -13.11 14.97
CA GLY A 232 2.81 -14.20 14.32
C GLY A 232 3.50 -15.13 15.32
N LEU A 233 4.19 -14.56 16.31
CA LEU A 233 4.83 -15.33 17.40
C LEU A 233 3.81 -16.08 18.27
N PHE A 234 2.67 -15.46 18.59
CA PHE A 234 1.62 -16.13 19.34
C PHE A 234 0.99 -17.28 18.55
N ASN A 235 0.78 -17.14 17.25
CA ASN A 235 0.32 -18.21 16.39
C ASN A 235 1.34 -19.36 16.31
N ILE A 236 2.63 -19.05 16.17
CA ILE A 236 3.70 -20.07 16.19
C ILE A 236 3.76 -20.77 17.57
N LYS A 237 3.61 -20.03 18.66
CA LYS A 237 3.48 -20.60 20.00
C LYS A 237 2.32 -21.60 20.07
N ASP A 238 1.16 -21.26 19.49
CA ASP A 238 -0.03 -22.13 19.50
C ASP A 238 0.16 -23.43 18.68
N PHE A 239 1.04 -23.44 17.69
CA PHE A 239 1.47 -24.66 17.04
C PHE A 239 2.22 -25.60 17.99
N PHE A 240 3.24 -25.08 18.71
CA PHE A 240 4.08 -25.90 19.60
C PHE A 240 3.41 -26.20 20.92
N TRP A 241 2.72 -25.22 21.49
CA TRP A 241 2.13 -25.30 22.83
C TRP A 241 0.73 -24.69 22.84
N TYR A 242 -0.22 -25.41 22.26
CA TYR A 242 -1.62 -24.99 22.18
C TYR A 242 -2.22 -24.84 23.59
N GLY A 243 -2.74 -23.65 23.89
CA GLY A 243 -3.30 -23.32 25.21
C GLY A 243 -2.25 -23.05 26.30
N GLY A 244 -0.96 -23.07 25.98
CA GLY A 244 0.10 -22.68 26.91
C GLY A 244 0.03 -21.19 27.28
N ALA A 245 0.46 -20.86 28.47
CA ALA A 245 0.37 -19.53 29.07
C ALA A 245 -1.05 -18.94 29.20
N GLY A 246 -2.10 -19.77 29.10
CA GLY A 246 -3.48 -19.33 29.33
C GLY A 246 -4.11 -18.51 28.19
N PHE A 247 -3.37 -18.27 27.09
CA PHE A 247 -3.82 -17.48 25.94
C PHE A 247 -3.70 -18.27 24.64
N VAL A 248 -4.75 -18.24 23.83
CA VAL A 248 -4.82 -18.86 22.50
C VAL A 248 -5.32 -17.80 21.52
N MET A 249 -4.74 -17.77 20.31
CA MET A 249 -5.17 -16.86 19.23
C MET A 249 -6.46 -17.36 18.56
N GLU A 250 -7.41 -17.79 19.36
CA GLU A 250 -8.77 -18.13 18.96
C GLU A 250 -9.77 -17.55 19.94
N ILE A 251 -11.06 -17.65 19.61
CA ILE A 251 -12.14 -17.29 20.52
C ILE A 251 -12.00 -18.09 21.81
N PRO A 252 -11.83 -17.43 22.97
CA PRO A 252 -11.60 -18.10 24.25
C PRO A 252 -12.65 -19.18 24.51
N ARG A 253 -12.20 -20.34 25.01
CA ARG A 253 -13.11 -21.48 25.26
C ARG A 253 -14.29 -21.10 26.16
N ALA A 254 -14.06 -20.18 27.11
CA ALA A 254 -15.11 -19.67 28.01
C ALA A 254 -16.21 -18.87 27.28
N TRP A 255 -15.91 -18.31 26.11
CA TRP A 255 -16.86 -17.53 25.30
C TRP A 255 -17.62 -18.38 24.28
N ARG A 256 -17.10 -19.56 23.94
CA ARG A 256 -17.72 -20.48 22.96
C ARG A 256 -19.16 -20.88 23.33
N PRO A 257 -19.54 -21.19 24.59
CA PRO A 257 -20.92 -21.49 24.95
C PRO A 257 -21.84 -20.27 24.72
N LYS A 258 -21.42 -19.07 25.16
CA LYS A 258 -22.20 -17.83 24.96
C LYS A 258 -22.32 -17.49 23.47
N LEU A 259 -21.24 -17.67 22.71
CA LEU A 259 -21.26 -17.46 21.27
C LEU A 259 -22.22 -18.44 20.59
N LYS A 260 -22.20 -19.72 21.03
CA LYS A 260 -23.09 -20.76 20.50
C LYS A 260 -24.56 -20.47 20.80
N GLU A 261 -24.86 -19.95 21.99
CA GLU A 261 -26.19 -19.51 22.39
C GLU A 261 -26.65 -18.31 21.56
N LEU A 262 -25.78 -17.31 21.39
CA LEU A 262 -26.04 -16.09 20.62
C LEU A 262 -26.23 -16.42 19.13
N LEU A 263 -25.41 -17.31 18.57
CA LEU A 263 -25.52 -17.80 17.19
C LEU A 263 -26.73 -18.72 17.00
N GLY A 264 -27.09 -19.51 18.01
CA GLY A 264 -28.32 -20.34 18.01
C GLY A 264 -29.60 -19.50 18.03
N ALA A 265 -29.56 -18.31 18.60
CA ALA A 265 -30.68 -17.35 18.57
C ALA A 265 -30.83 -16.68 17.18
N VAL A 266 -29.81 -16.77 16.32
CA VAL A 266 -29.86 -16.23 14.96
C VAL A 266 -30.64 -17.16 14.05
N THR A 267 -31.90 -16.91 13.92
CA THR A 267 -32.82 -17.70 13.09
C THR A 267 -33.09 -17.09 11.71
N SER A 268 -32.44 -15.97 11.37
CA SER A 268 -32.69 -15.24 10.12
C SER A 268 -31.40 -14.92 9.34
N PRO A 269 -31.47 -14.84 8.02
CA PRO A 269 -30.34 -14.39 7.19
C PRO A 269 -29.85 -12.98 7.56
N PHE A 270 -30.76 -12.10 8.00
CA PHE A 270 -30.40 -10.76 8.45
C PHE A 270 -29.57 -10.79 9.75
N GLY A 271 -29.94 -11.65 10.70
CA GLY A 271 -29.12 -11.85 11.90
C GLY A 271 -27.74 -12.43 11.58
N ALA A 272 -27.64 -13.35 10.59
CA ALA A 272 -26.37 -13.85 10.10
C ALA A 272 -25.51 -12.75 9.48
N PHE A 273 -26.10 -11.82 8.75
CA PHE A 273 -25.42 -10.64 8.22
C PHE A 273 -24.84 -9.75 9.33
N LEU A 274 -25.64 -9.43 10.36
CA LEU A 274 -25.17 -8.64 11.51
C LEU A 274 -24.02 -9.31 12.25
N ILE A 275 -24.10 -10.62 12.44
CA ILE A 275 -22.99 -11.39 13.05
C ILE A 275 -21.74 -11.34 12.19
N GLY A 276 -21.86 -11.45 10.87
CA GLY A 276 -20.71 -11.32 9.97
C GLY A 276 -19.97 -9.99 10.15
N PHE A 277 -20.73 -8.90 10.30
CA PHE A 277 -20.15 -7.59 10.58
C PHE A 277 -19.42 -7.54 11.93
N VAL A 278 -20.02 -8.07 12.99
CA VAL A 278 -19.38 -8.11 14.32
C VAL A 278 -18.14 -8.98 14.30
N VAL A 279 -18.19 -10.14 13.65
CA VAL A 279 -17.04 -11.07 13.52
C VAL A 279 -15.90 -10.39 12.79
N CYS A 280 -16.16 -9.64 11.74
CA CYS A 280 -15.15 -8.90 11.00
C CYS A 280 -14.32 -7.97 11.91
N LEU A 281 -14.95 -7.29 12.88
CA LEU A 281 -14.24 -6.41 13.82
C LEU A 281 -13.27 -7.18 14.74
N PHE A 282 -13.60 -8.43 15.10
CA PHE A 282 -12.73 -9.30 15.89
C PHE A 282 -11.69 -10.06 15.05
N GLU A 283 -11.94 -10.18 13.77
CA GLU A 283 -11.10 -10.92 12.84
C GLU A 283 -9.89 -10.11 12.37
N LEU A 284 -10.05 -8.79 12.22
CA LEU A 284 -9.00 -7.87 11.77
C LEU A 284 -7.66 -8.04 12.51
N PRO A 285 -7.62 -8.20 13.85
CA PRO A 285 -6.35 -8.44 14.54
C PRO A 285 -5.71 -9.79 14.21
N CYS A 286 -6.49 -10.78 13.79
CA CYS A 286 -6.00 -12.15 13.57
C CYS A 286 -5.45 -12.35 12.16
N THR A 287 -5.98 -11.65 11.17
CA THR A 287 -5.70 -11.87 9.74
C THR A 287 -5.32 -10.60 8.99
N GLY A 288 -5.44 -9.44 9.62
CA GLY A 288 -5.23 -8.15 8.98
C GLY A 288 -3.81 -7.92 8.41
N GLY A 289 -2.81 -8.76 8.74
CA GLY A 289 -1.44 -8.59 8.26
C GLY A 289 -1.32 -8.55 6.74
N PRO A 290 -1.71 -9.62 6.01
CA PRO A 290 -1.66 -9.65 4.55
C PRO A 290 -2.52 -8.55 3.91
N TYR A 291 -3.70 -8.26 4.50
CA TYR A 291 -4.59 -7.22 4.01
C TYR A 291 -4.01 -5.82 4.13
N ILE A 292 -3.49 -5.48 5.31
CA ILE A 292 -2.86 -4.19 5.58
C ILE A 292 -1.60 -4.01 4.73
N PHE A 293 -0.84 -5.09 4.52
CA PHE A 293 0.30 -5.10 3.61
C PHE A 293 -0.10 -4.70 2.18
N ILE A 294 -1.13 -5.32 1.62
CA ILE A 294 -1.65 -4.97 0.28
C ILE A 294 -2.20 -3.55 0.26
N LEU A 295 -2.91 -3.12 1.32
CA LEU A 295 -3.39 -1.74 1.42
C LEU A 295 -2.24 -0.73 1.44
N GLY A 296 -1.15 -1.06 2.13
CA GLY A 296 0.05 -0.24 2.15
C GLY A 296 0.68 -0.09 0.79
N LEU A 297 0.92 -1.22 0.13
CA LEU A 297 1.47 -1.24 -1.23
C LEU A 297 0.59 -0.45 -2.22
N LEU A 298 -0.74 -0.57 -2.10
CA LEU A 298 -1.68 0.18 -2.92
C LEU A 298 -1.67 1.67 -2.58
N ALA A 299 -1.55 2.03 -1.29
CA ALA A 299 -1.51 3.43 -0.86
C ALA A 299 -0.27 4.17 -1.38
N GLU A 300 0.85 3.46 -1.52
CA GLU A 300 2.09 4.00 -2.09
C GLU A 300 2.04 4.17 -3.61
N ARG A 301 1.42 3.22 -4.30
CA ARG A 301 1.53 3.09 -5.77
C ARG A 301 0.29 3.48 -6.56
N SER A 302 -0.87 3.67 -5.91
CA SER A 302 -2.12 3.87 -6.65
C SER A 302 -3.04 4.93 -6.05
N THR A 303 -3.89 5.51 -6.90
CA THR A 303 -4.98 6.37 -6.46
C THR A 303 -6.10 5.54 -5.83
N MET A 304 -6.94 6.17 -4.99
CA MET A 304 -8.10 5.49 -4.38
C MET A 304 -8.99 4.80 -5.43
N ILE A 305 -9.23 5.46 -6.57
CA ILE A 305 -10.07 4.91 -7.65
C ILE A 305 -9.41 3.68 -8.29
N ALA A 306 -8.10 3.72 -8.52
CA ALA A 306 -7.36 2.59 -9.09
C ALA A 306 -7.22 1.42 -8.11
N SER A 307 -7.29 1.67 -6.79
CA SER A 307 -7.24 0.62 -5.76
C SER A 307 -8.55 -0.15 -5.61
N ILE A 308 -9.70 0.46 -5.96
CA ILE A 308 -11.02 -0.18 -5.79
C ILE A 308 -11.11 -1.55 -6.47
N PRO A 309 -10.77 -1.71 -7.78
CA PRO A 309 -10.85 -3.02 -8.45
C PRO A 309 -9.99 -4.09 -7.78
N ILE A 310 -8.82 -3.69 -7.27
CA ILE A 310 -7.87 -4.60 -6.62
C ILE A 310 -8.41 -5.04 -5.25
N LEU A 311 -8.98 -4.12 -4.48
CA LEU A 311 -9.63 -4.44 -3.21
C LEU A 311 -10.85 -5.34 -3.40
N LEU A 312 -11.65 -5.12 -4.44
CA LEU A 312 -12.76 -6.01 -4.79
C LEU A 312 -12.26 -7.42 -5.14
N LEU A 313 -11.18 -7.50 -5.93
CA LEU A 313 -10.55 -8.78 -6.28
C LEU A 313 -10.00 -9.48 -5.06
N TYR A 314 -9.26 -8.79 -4.20
CA TYR A 314 -8.73 -9.34 -2.94
C TYR A 314 -9.84 -9.94 -2.10
N ASN A 315 -10.88 -9.15 -1.81
CA ASN A 315 -12.00 -9.59 -0.99
C ASN A 315 -12.77 -10.76 -1.59
N LEU A 316 -12.85 -10.84 -2.93
CA LEU A 316 -13.47 -11.98 -3.62
C LEU A 316 -12.73 -13.29 -3.34
N PHE A 317 -11.39 -13.28 -3.47
CA PHE A 317 -10.58 -14.47 -3.16
C PHE A 317 -10.54 -14.76 -1.66
N PHE A 318 -10.58 -13.74 -0.83
CA PHE A 318 -10.64 -13.89 0.63
C PHE A 318 -11.89 -14.64 1.10
N VAL A 319 -13.07 -14.29 0.58
CA VAL A 319 -14.33 -14.96 0.99
C VAL A 319 -14.61 -16.27 0.25
N LEU A 320 -13.84 -16.61 -0.78
CA LEU A 320 -14.07 -17.79 -1.62
C LEU A 320 -14.20 -19.11 -0.83
N PRO A 321 -13.35 -19.43 0.16
CA PRO A 321 -13.49 -20.63 0.95
C PRO A 321 -14.79 -20.69 1.77
N LEU A 322 -15.27 -19.54 2.26
CA LEU A 322 -16.54 -19.45 3.00
C LEU A 322 -17.72 -19.80 2.09
N ILE A 323 -17.69 -19.33 0.85
CA ILE A 323 -18.69 -19.65 -0.18
C ILE A 323 -18.65 -21.17 -0.50
N ILE A 324 -17.44 -21.69 -0.74
CA ILE A 324 -17.24 -23.11 -1.05
C ILE A 324 -17.76 -23.99 0.09
N ILE A 325 -17.41 -23.70 1.33
CA ILE A 325 -17.89 -24.46 2.52
C ILE A 325 -19.41 -24.39 2.61
N THR A 326 -20.00 -23.21 2.45
CA THR A 326 -21.45 -22.99 2.51
C THR A 326 -22.18 -23.83 1.46
N ILE A 327 -21.71 -23.81 0.21
CA ILE A 327 -22.30 -24.56 -0.90
C ILE A 327 -22.08 -26.06 -0.72
N ALA A 328 -20.86 -26.49 -0.32
CA ALA A 328 -20.56 -27.92 -0.11
C ALA A 328 -21.46 -28.56 0.98
N ILE A 329 -21.70 -27.82 2.06
CA ILE A 329 -22.61 -28.28 3.13
C ILE A 329 -24.05 -28.29 2.64
N TYR A 330 -24.50 -27.27 1.90
CA TYR A 330 -25.86 -27.22 1.34
C TYR A 330 -26.15 -28.40 0.38
N LEU A 331 -25.20 -28.69 -0.52
CA LEU A 331 -25.31 -29.80 -1.48
C LEU A 331 -25.13 -31.19 -0.84
N GLY A 332 -24.71 -31.26 0.44
CA GLY A 332 -24.48 -32.51 1.15
C GLY A 332 -23.15 -33.19 0.84
N PHE A 333 -22.23 -32.54 0.13
CA PHE A 333 -20.88 -33.05 -0.11
C PHE A 333 -20.02 -33.05 1.16
N ALA A 334 -20.31 -32.14 2.10
CA ALA A 334 -19.68 -32.06 3.40
C ALA A 334 -20.74 -31.96 4.50
N SER A 335 -20.48 -32.55 5.66
CA SER A 335 -21.27 -32.26 6.86
C SER A 335 -20.54 -31.24 7.74
N VAL A 336 -21.29 -30.50 8.55
CA VAL A 336 -20.73 -29.52 9.50
C VAL A 336 -19.75 -30.21 10.44
N GLU A 337 -20.06 -31.45 10.88
CA GLU A 337 -19.22 -32.23 11.76
C GLU A 337 -17.87 -32.57 11.10
N LYS A 338 -17.90 -33.03 9.84
CA LYS A 338 -16.67 -33.31 9.08
C LYS A 338 -15.81 -32.06 8.86
N ALA A 339 -16.44 -30.95 8.49
CA ALA A 339 -15.73 -29.67 8.30
C ALA A 339 -15.13 -29.15 9.62
N THR A 340 -15.87 -29.27 10.72
CA THR A 340 -15.39 -28.93 12.07
C THR A 340 -14.23 -29.83 12.49
N ALA A 341 -14.35 -31.12 12.29
CA ALA A 341 -13.31 -32.08 12.61
C ALA A 341 -12.04 -31.84 11.76
N TRP A 342 -12.19 -31.54 10.47
CA TRP A 342 -11.07 -31.20 9.62
C TRP A 342 -10.36 -29.94 10.12
N LYS A 343 -11.09 -28.87 10.44
CA LYS A 343 -10.54 -27.65 11.02
C LYS A 343 -9.80 -27.94 12.32
N ASP A 344 -10.44 -28.66 13.25
CA ASP A 344 -9.86 -28.94 14.57
C ASP A 344 -8.61 -29.82 14.48
N ASN A 345 -8.59 -30.81 13.57
CA ASN A 345 -7.43 -31.65 13.31
C ASN A 345 -6.25 -30.89 12.70
N ASN A 346 -6.52 -29.88 11.85
CA ASN A 346 -5.48 -29.11 11.17
C ASN A 346 -5.17 -27.78 11.86
N LEU A 347 -5.84 -27.47 12.97
CA LEU A 347 -5.78 -26.18 13.64
C LEU A 347 -4.36 -25.73 13.94
N ARG A 348 -3.51 -26.63 14.46
CA ARG A 348 -2.11 -26.31 14.76
C ARG A 348 -1.32 -25.95 13.51
N ILE A 349 -1.53 -26.67 12.40
CA ILE A 349 -0.85 -26.38 11.13
C ILE A 349 -1.33 -25.05 10.58
N LEU A 350 -2.62 -24.74 10.69
CA LEU A 350 -3.19 -23.45 10.29
C LEU A 350 -2.56 -22.29 11.08
N HIS A 351 -2.40 -22.46 12.39
CA HIS A 351 -1.68 -21.47 13.22
C HIS A 351 -0.21 -21.31 12.81
N LEU A 352 0.49 -22.41 12.46
CA LEU A 352 1.88 -22.33 12.01
C LEU A 352 2.01 -21.54 10.70
N ILE A 353 1.16 -21.85 9.73
CA ILE A 353 1.18 -21.19 8.41
C ILE A 353 0.86 -19.69 8.59
N ALA A 354 -0.23 -19.37 9.27
CA ALA A 354 -0.62 -17.98 9.53
C ALA A 354 0.48 -17.26 10.33
N GLY A 355 1.03 -17.89 11.35
CA GLY A 355 2.09 -17.33 12.19
C GLY A 355 3.38 -17.02 11.42
N LEU A 356 3.83 -17.92 10.56
CA LEU A 356 5.02 -17.72 9.73
C LEU A 356 4.83 -16.56 8.75
N ILE A 357 3.68 -16.52 8.08
CA ILE A 357 3.38 -15.47 7.12
C ILE A 357 3.33 -14.11 7.81
N MET A 358 2.61 -14.00 8.93
CA MET A 358 2.53 -12.76 9.70
C MET A 358 3.89 -12.31 10.24
N LEU A 359 4.72 -13.25 10.68
CA LEU A 359 6.06 -12.95 11.16
C LEU A 359 6.94 -12.40 10.01
N ILE A 360 6.94 -13.07 8.87
CA ILE A 360 7.72 -12.64 7.69
C ILE A 360 7.26 -11.25 7.24
N LEU A 361 5.94 -11.06 7.05
CA LEU A 361 5.40 -9.77 6.62
C LEU A 361 5.67 -8.66 7.64
N GLY A 362 5.48 -8.95 8.94
CA GLY A 362 5.76 -7.99 10.00
C GLY A 362 7.23 -7.57 10.06
N VAL A 363 8.16 -8.49 9.85
CA VAL A 363 9.60 -8.19 9.78
C VAL A 363 9.92 -7.35 8.54
N LEU A 364 9.39 -7.69 7.37
CA LEU A 364 9.60 -6.92 6.14
C LEU A 364 9.10 -5.48 6.27
N VAL A 365 7.92 -5.28 6.88
CA VAL A 365 7.35 -3.96 7.16
C VAL A 365 8.21 -3.16 8.15
N VAL A 366 8.67 -3.78 9.24
CA VAL A 366 9.51 -3.09 10.26
C VAL A 366 10.87 -2.70 9.69
N LEU A 367 11.44 -3.55 8.81
CA LEU A 367 12.71 -3.28 8.14
C LEU A 367 12.59 -2.23 7.01
N GLY A 368 11.37 -1.85 6.61
CA GLY A 368 11.15 -0.91 5.52
C GLY A 368 11.54 -1.47 4.15
N VAL A 369 11.50 -2.79 3.99
CA VAL A 369 11.75 -3.47 2.70
C VAL A 369 10.49 -3.42 1.84
N VAL A 370 9.36 -3.15 2.51
CA VAL A 370 8.04 -3.05 1.88
C VAL A 370 7.28 -1.92 2.55
#